data_77a3b78258fe1c1a363048ad9fc68efb
#
_entry.id   77a3b78258fe1c1a363048ad9fc68efb
#
_cell.length_a   1.000
_cell.length_b   1.000
_cell.length_c   1.000
_cell.angle_alpha   90.00
_cell.angle_beta   90.00
_cell.angle_gamma   90.00
#
_symmetry.space_group_name_H-M   'P 1'
#
loop_
_entity.id
_entity.type
_entity.pdbx_description
1 polymer ?
#
loop_
_entity_poly.entity_id
_entity_poly.type
_entity_poly.pdbx_seq_one_letter_code
_entity_poly.pdbx_strand_id
1 'polypeptide(L)'
;SVGANSIRLAHYQHDQYFYDLCDEKGIVAWAEIPYITVHMEGGRENTISQMKELIAQNYNHASIICWAISNEISLQGVTEDLLENHRILNDLIHRMDKSRVSAMANLFMLETDSSLVSLPDIRGYNLYYGWYVGEMEDNDTFFDQFHKEHPDTVIGLTEYGADSVIS
;
A
#
# COMPACT_ATOMS: atom_id res chain seq x y z
N SER A 1 8.06 -24.35 1.04
CA SER A 1 8.12 -23.12 0.24
C SER A 1 6.80 -22.96 -0.51
N VAL A 2 6.18 -21.79 -0.39
CA VAL A 2 4.92 -21.45 -1.11
C VAL A 2 5.19 -20.77 -2.46
N GLY A 3 6.48 -20.63 -2.85
CA GLY A 3 6.88 -19.98 -4.10
C GLY A 3 6.78 -18.45 -4.10
N ALA A 4 6.56 -17.83 -2.95
CA ALA A 4 6.51 -16.37 -2.85
C ALA A 4 7.89 -15.76 -3.11
N ASN A 5 7.92 -14.67 -3.90
CA ASN A 5 9.11 -13.88 -4.21
C ASN A 5 8.97 -12.42 -3.76
N SER A 6 7.82 -12.05 -3.23
CA SER A 6 7.53 -10.72 -2.69
C SER A 6 6.70 -10.83 -1.42
N ILE A 7 6.77 -9.78 -0.59
CA ILE A 7 6.03 -9.68 0.65
C ILE A 7 5.60 -8.24 0.91
N ARG A 8 4.38 -8.06 1.37
CA ARG A 8 3.93 -6.79 1.93
C ARG A 8 4.08 -6.83 3.44
N LEU A 9 4.80 -5.87 3.99
CA LEU A 9 5.05 -5.74 5.42
C LEU A 9 3.98 -4.86 6.07
N ALA A 10 2.77 -5.40 6.12
CA ALA A 10 1.61 -4.75 6.71
C ALA A 10 1.76 -4.64 8.23
N HIS A 11 1.38 -3.57 8.84
CA HIS A 11 0.98 -2.25 8.40
C HIS A 11 1.88 -1.20 9.05
N TYR A 12 3.16 -1.54 9.31
CA TYR A 12 4.12 -0.73 10.06
C TYR A 12 5.56 -1.17 9.75
N GLN A 13 6.51 -0.37 10.17
CA GLN A 13 7.93 -0.72 10.06
C GLN A 13 8.24 -2.00 10.86
N HIS A 14 8.86 -2.96 10.19
CA HIS A 14 9.26 -4.24 10.79
C HIS A 14 10.68 -4.16 11.38
N ASP A 15 11.10 -5.24 12.05
CA ASP A 15 12.45 -5.39 12.58
C ASP A 15 13.51 -5.34 11.48
N GLN A 16 14.65 -4.70 11.73
CA GLN A 16 15.74 -4.55 10.76
C GLN A 16 16.24 -5.88 10.22
N TYR A 17 16.32 -6.89 11.08
CA TYR A 17 16.72 -8.24 10.69
C TYR A 17 15.79 -8.84 9.62
N PHE A 18 14.52 -8.46 9.63
CA PHE A 18 13.58 -8.92 8.61
C PHE A 18 13.91 -8.35 7.23
N TYR A 19 14.26 -7.07 7.16
CA TYR A 19 14.71 -6.45 5.89
C TYR A 19 16.04 -7.02 5.43
N ASP A 20 16.99 -7.29 6.34
CA ASP A 20 18.25 -7.98 6.04
C ASP A 20 18.00 -9.35 5.41
N LEU A 21 17.06 -10.12 5.95
CA LEU A 21 16.66 -11.41 5.38
C LEU A 21 16.02 -11.28 3.99
N CYS A 22 15.20 -10.26 3.78
CA CYS A 22 14.63 -10.00 2.46
C CYS A 22 15.73 -9.70 1.44
N ASP A 23 16.71 -8.88 1.79
CA ASP A 23 17.88 -8.58 0.96
C ASP A 23 18.67 -9.85 0.63
N GLU A 24 19.00 -10.65 1.67
CA GLU A 24 19.75 -11.91 1.51
C GLU A 24 19.03 -12.93 0.64
N LYS A 25 17.72 -13.05 0.80
CA LYS A 25 16.90 -14.06 0.09
C LYS A 25 16.39 -13.58 -1.28
N GLY A 26 16.59 -12.32 -1.65
CA GLY A 26 16.07 -11.74 -2.87
C GLY A 26 14.53 -11.64 -2.88
N ILE A 27 13.93 -11.38 -1.72
CA ILE A 27 12.48 -11.20 -1.58
C ILE A 27 12.15 -9.72 -1.68
N VAL A 28 11.34 -9.37 -2.63
CA VAL A 28 10.88 -7.99 -2.84
C VAL A 28 9.95 -7.58 -1.70
N ALA A 29 10.20 -6.41 -1.10
CA ALA A 29 9.45 -5.91 0.04
C ALA A 29 8.69 -4.60 -0.28
N TRP A 30 7.44 -4.56 0.15
CA TRP A 30 6.61 -3.38 0.23
C TRP A 30 6.62 -2.91 1.68
N ALA A 31 7.09 -1.69 1.95
CA ALA A 31 7.20 -1.13 3.29
C ALA A 31 6.22 0.03 3.48
N GLU A 32 5.54 0.07 4.61
CA GLU A 32 4.49 1.06 4.89
C GLU A 32 4.55 1.61 6.32
N ILE A 33 3.94 2.78 6.52
CA ILE A 33 3.72 3.38 7.84
C ILE A 33 2.35 2.97 8.39
N PRO A 34 2.15 2.97 9.73
CA PRO A 34 0.88 2.59 10.37
C PRO A 34 -0.19 3.69 10.26
N TYR A 35 -0.49 4.11 9.05
CA TYR A 35 -1.54 5.07 8.74
C TYR A 35 -2.70 4.31 8.10
N ILE A 36 -3.60 3.81 8.95
CA ILE A 36 -4.63 2.83 8.58
C ILE A 36 -6.03 3.26 9.00
N THR A 37 -7.03 2.83 8.25
CA THR A 37 -8.47 2.83 8.54
C THR A 37 -9.08 4.23 8.65
N VAL A 38 -8.57 5.09 9.53
CA VAL A 38 -9.15 6.40 9.84
C VAL A 38 -8.11 7.50 9.78
N HIS A 39 -8.42 8.55 9.02
CA HIS A 39 -7.64 9.79 9.04
C HIS A 39 -7.99 10.61 10.29
N MET A 40 -6.93 11.05 10.99
CA MET A 40 -7.06 11.96 12.14
C MET A 40 -6.48 13.32 11.78
N GLU A 41 -7.27 14.36 11.82
CA GLU A 41 -6.86 15.75 11.48
C GLU A 41 -5.60 16.21 12.22
N GLY A 42 -5.43 15.83 13.49
CA GLY A 42 -4.22 16.13 14.26
C GLY A 42 -3.02 15.23 14.01
N GLY A 43 -3.15 14.21 13.15
CA GLY A 43 -2.13 13.16 12.93
C GLY A 43 -1.05 13.47 11.89
N ARG A 44 -1.15 14.58 11.16
CA ARG A 44 -0.29 14.92 10.03
C ARG A 44 1.20 14.89 10.35
N GLU A 45 1.62 15.61 11.39
CA GLU A 45 3.03 15.67 11.79
C GLU A 45 3.58 14.29 12.16
N ASN A 46 2.75 13.46 12.80
CA ASN A 46 3.12 12.09 13.15
C ASN A 46 3.32 11.22 11.89
N THR A 47 2.42 11.27 10.92
CA THR A 47 2.58 10.51 9.67
C THR A 47 3.80 10.95 8.87
N ILE A 48 4.10 12.26 8.84
CA ILE A 48 5.30 12.81 8.21
C ILE A 48 6.56 12.30 8.92
N SER A 49 6.58 12.30 10.26
CA SER A 49 7.71 11.81 11.05
C SER A 49 7.95 10.33 10.79
N GLN A 50 6.91 9.51 10.84
CA GLN A 50 6.99 8.08 10.59
C GLN A 50 7.48 7.75 9.18
N MET A 51 7.03 8.47 8.16
CA MET A 51 7.50 8.27 6.78
C MET A 51 8.98 8.63 6.64
N LYS A 52 9.42 9.73 7.26
CA LYS A 52 10.84 10.11 7.29
C LYS A 52 11.70 9.05 7.96
N GLU A 53 11.25 8.53 9.08
CA GLU A 53 11.96 7.48 9.82
C GLU A 53 12.03 6.18 9.02
N LEU A 54 10.91 5.74 8.45
CA LEU A 54 10.84 4.54 7.63
C LEU A 54 11.86 4.61 6.47
N ILE A 55 11.86 5.72 5.72
CA ILE A 55 12.76 5.90 4.58
C ILE A 55 14.22 6.01 5.06
N ALA A 56 14.50 6.86 6.05
CA ALA A 56 15.87 7.10 6.50
C ALA A 56 16.54 5.85 7.08
N GLN A 57 15.80 5.06 7.83
CA GLN A 57 16.33 3.85 8.46
C GLN A 57 16.49 2.69 7.48
N ASN A 58 15.66 2.63 6.43
CA ASN A 58 15.60 1.48 5.53
C ASN A 58 16.07 1.79 4.10
N TYR A 59 16.60 2.97 3.85
CA TYR A 59 16.99 3.44 2.51
C TYR A 59 17.95 2.48 1.78
N ASN A 60 18.85 1.83 2.51
CA ASN A 60 19.88 0.96 1.94
C ASN A 60 19.43 -0.49 1.73
N HIS A 61 18.21 -0.87 2.09
CA HIS A 61 17.68 -2.20 1.82
C HIS A 61 17.26 -2.34 0.35
N ALA A 62 18.01 -3.14 -0.40
CA ALA A 62 17.77 -3.35 -1.83
C ALA A 62 16.46 -4.08 -2.14
N SER A 63 15.95 -4.84 -1.19
CA SER A 63 14.67 -5.57 -1.30
C SER A 63 13.45 -4.64 -1.36
N ILE A 64 13.51 -3.47 -0.71
CA ILE A 64 12.37 -2.53 -0.67
C ILE A 64 12.21 -1.86 -2.03
N ILE A 65 11.02 -1.97 -2.62
CA ILE A 65 10.70 -1.38 -3.93
C ILE A 65 9.80 -0.16 -3.85
N CYS A 66 9.05 -0.01 -2.77
CA CYS A 66 8.13 1.11 -2.60
C CYS A 66 7.97 1.51 -1.14
N TRP A 67 7.56 2.76 -0.95
CA TRP A 67 7.15 3.33 0.33
C TRP A 67 5.66 3.58 0.28
N ALA A 68 4.90 2.86 1.09
CA ALA A 68 3.45 2.95 1.07
C ALA A 68 2.92 3.93 2.12
N ILE A 69 1.98 4.77 1.68
CA ILE A 69 1.45 5.89 2.44
C ILE A 69 0.44 5.43 3.48
N SER A 70 -0.53 4.61 3.07
CA SER A 70 -1.65 4.24 3.95
C SER A 70 -2.31 2.93 3.54
N ASN A 71 -3.12 2.40 4.44
CA ASN A 71 -3.99 1.25 4.22
C ASN A 71 -5.44 1.57 4.57
N GLU A 72 -6.36 1.35 3.63
CA GLU A 72 -7.82 1.45 3.83
C GLU A 72 -8.29 2.73 4.53
N ILE A 73 -7.56 3.82 4.36
CA ILE A 73 -7.71 5.06 5.11
C ILE A 73 -9.04 5.79 4.84
N SER A 74 -9.73 5.40 3.77
CA SER A 74 -10.97 6.04 3.32
C SER A 74 -12.25 5.49 3.96
N LEU A 75 -12.16 4.63 4.97
CA LEU A 75 -13.34 3.99 5.59
C LEU A 75 -14.39 5.00 6.08
N GLN A 76 -13.97 6.17 6.54
CA GLN A 76 -14.86 7.27 6.94
C GLN A 76 -15.09 8.33 5.85
N GLY A 77 -14.72 8.00 4.61
CA GLY A 77 -14.81 8.90 3.46
C GLY A 77 -13.49 9.63 3.15
N VAL A 78 -13.49 10.31 2.01
CA VAL A 78 -12.34 11.07 1.52
C VAL A 78 -12.58 12.56 1.77
N THR A 79 -11.82 13.12 2.72
CA THR A 79 -11.87 14.57 3.06
C THR A 79 -10.72 15.31 2.40
N GLU A 80 -10.83 16.66 2.28
CA GLU A 80 -9.72 17.46 1.72
C GLU A 80 -8.47 17.42 2.62
N ASP A 81 -8.63 17.35 3.95
CA ASP A 81 -7.48 17.22 4.86
C ASP A 81 -6.75 15.88 4.69
N LEU A 82 -7.50 14.79 4.46
CA LEU A 82 -6.92 13.48 4.12
C LEU A 82 -6.17 13.54 2.78
N LEU A 83 -6.76 14.13 1.75
CA LEU A 83 -6.12 14.28 0.44
C LEU A 83 -4.85 15.12 0.53
N GLU A 84 -4.89 16.23 1.25
CA GLU A 84 -3.71 17.08 1.44
C GLU A 84 -2.59 16.34 2.20
N ASN A 85 -2.92 15.57 3.23
CA ASN A 85 -1.93 14.76 3.93
C ASN A 85 -1.28 13.73 3.00
N HIS A 86 -2.06 13.09 2.12
CA HIS A 86 -1.53 12.15 1.13
C HIS A 86 -0.64 12.82 0.09
N ARG A 87 -1.01 14.01 -0.40
CA ARG A 87 -0.14 14.81 -1.31
C ARG A 87 1.20 15.12 -0.64
N ILE A 88 1.17 15.57 0.61
CA ILE A 88 2.38 15.89 1.39
C ILE A 88 3.27 14.64 1.55
N LEU A 89 2.69 13.50 1.91
CA LEU A 89 3.44 12.24 2.08
C LEU A 89 3.99 11.73 0.75
N ASN A 90 3.22 11.80 -0.33
CA ASN A 90 3.67 11.42 -1.66
C ASN A 90 4.86 12.28 -2.13
N ASP A 91 4.75 13.59 -1.98
CA ASP A 91 5.83 14.52 -2.29
C ASP A 91 7.06 14.30 -1.41
N LEU A 92 6.87 13.96 -0.14
CA LEU A 92 7.95 13.65 0.79
C LEU A 92 8.72 12.40 0.34
N ILE A 93 8.03 11.34 -0.03
CA ILE A 93 8.63 10.11 -0.57
C ILE A 93 9.53 10.43 -1.75
N HIS A 94 9.00 11.12 -2.77
CA HIS A 94 9.76 11.45 -3.98
C HIS A 94 10.91 12.44 -3.76
N ARG A 95 10.85 13.28 -2.71
CA ARG A 95 11.98 14.14 -2.32
C ARG A 95 13.08 13.37 -1.59
N MET A 96 12.72 12.41 -0.74
CA MET A 96 13.67 11.64 0.05
C MET A 96 14.30 10.49 -0.74
N ASP A 97 13.53 9.87 -1.63
CA ASP A 97 14.00 8.73 -2.43
C ASP A 97 13.52 8.86 -3.88
N LYS A 98 14.46 9.08 -4.79
CA LYS A 98 14.20 9.18 -6.23
C LYS A 98 14.33 7.85 -6.97
N SER A 99 14.69 6.80 -6.26
CA SER A 99 14.92 5.47 -6.83
C SER A 99 13.74 4.52 -6.65
N ARG A 100 12.84 4.83 -5.72
CA ARG A 100 11.67 4.02 -5.39
C ARG A 100 10.38 4.80 -5.60
N VAL A 101 9.32 4.05 -5.76
CA VAL A 101 7.98 4.58 -6.02
C VAL A 101 7.16 4.68 -4.74
N SER A 102 6.13 5.52 -4.76
CA SER A 102 5.10 5.54 -3.72
C SER A 102 4.00 4.53 -4.00
N ALA A 103 3.33 4.08 -2.95
CA ALA A 103 2.25 3.12 -3.05
C ALA A 103 1.16 3.38 -2.00
N MET A 104 -0.01 2.78 -2.20
CA MET A 104 -1.10 2.82 -1.24
C MET A 104 -1.99 1.58 -1.40
N ALA A 105 -2.52 1.05 -0.31
CA ALA A 105 -3.50 -0.02 -0.32
C ALA A 105 -4.91 0.56 -0.05
N ASN A 106 -5.79 0.43 -1.04
CA ASN A 106 -7.14 0.98 -0.98
C ASN A 106 -8.17 -0.08 -0.60
N LEU A 107 -9.24 0.38 0.01
CA LEU A 107 -10.44 -0.39 0.23
C LEU A 107 -11.09 -0.74 -1.12
N PHE A 108 -11.62 -1.97 -1.28
CA PHE A 108 -12.24 -2.41 -2.53
C PHE A 108 -13.43 -1.53 -2.98
N MET A 109 -14.11 -0.88 -2.03
CA MET A 109 -15.26 0.00 -2.31
C MET A 109 -14.87 1.40 -2.81
N LEU A 110 -13.59 1.76 -2.79
CA LEU A 110 -13.16 3.08 -3.23
C LEU A 110 -13.08 3.11 -4.75
N GLU A 111 -13.80 4.06 -5.36
CA GLU A 111 -13.86 4.23 -6.81
C GLU A 111 -12.46 4.40 -7.42
N THR A 112 -12.22 3.73 -8.54
CA THR A 112 -10.90 3.67 -9.19
C THR A 112 -10.44 5.02 -9.77
N ASP A 113 -11.36 5.95 -10.00
CA ASP A 113 -11.13 7.33 -10.45
C ASP A 113 -11.05 8.34 -9.30
N SER A 114 -11.15 7.88 -8.04
CA SER A 114 -11.00 8.75 -6.86
C SER A 114 -9.66 9.50 -6.90
N SER A 115 -9.72 10.78 -6.53
CA SER A 115 -8.50 11.60 -6.41
C SER A 115 -7.49 11.03 -5.41
N LEU A 116 -7.94 10.32 -4.39
CA LEU A 116 -7.08 9.62 -3.44
C LEU A 116 -6.32 8.47 -4.11
N VAL A 117 -7.01 7.63 -4.88
CA VAL A 117 -6.45 6.47 -5.57
C VAL A 117 -5.38 6.88 -6.60
N SER A 118 -5.55 8.04 -7.21
CA SER A 118 -4.65 8.52 -8.27
C SER A 118 -3.37 9.19 -7.77
N LEU A 119 -3.20 9.38 -6.46
CA LEU A 119 -2.04 10.08 -5.90
C LEU A 119 -0.74 9.27 -5.96
N PRO A 120 -0.68 7.98 -5.53
CA PRO A 120 0.55 7.21 -5.54
C PRO A 120 0.90 6.66 -6.93
N ASP A 121 2.16 6.26 -7.10
CA ASP A 121 2.63 5.62 -8.33
C ASP A 121 2.03 4.22 -8.51
N ILE A 122 1.89 3.44 -7.43
CA ILE A 122 1.23 2.14 -7.42
C ILE A 122 -0.11 2.24 -6.70
N ARG A 123 -1.18 1.88 -7.42
CA ARG A 123 -2.54 1.81 -6.88
C ARG A 123 -2.80 0.40 -6.37
N GLY A 124 -2.67 0.18 -5.06
CA GLY A 124 -3.00 -1.10 -4.43
C GLY A 124 -4.47 -1.18 -4.07
N TYR A 125 -5.03 -2.40 -4.14
CA TYR A 125 -6.37 -2.70 -3.65
C TYR A 125 -6.38 -3.97 -2.80
N ASN A 126 -7.11 -3.91 -1.69
CA ASN A 126 -7.43 -5.06 -0.87
C ASN A 126 -8.73 -5.67 -1.41
N LEU A 127 -8.62 -6.83 -2.07
CA LEU A 127 -9.75 -7.51 -2.72
C LEU A 127 -9.98 -8.88 -2.08
N TYR A 128 -11.10 -9.02 -1.41
CA TYR A 128 -11.47 -10.25 -0.72
C TYR A 128 -12.68 -10.93 -1.37
N TYR A 129 -12.71 -10.94 -2.71
CA TYR A 129 -13.73 -11.67 -3.45
C TYR A 129 -13.67 -13.17 -3.16
N GLY A 130 -14.83 -13.76 -2.91
CA GLY A 130 -14.94 -15.15 -2.45
C GLY A 130 -14.77 -15.34 -0.93
N TRP A 131 -14.56 -14.24 -0.16
CA TRP A 131 -14.49 -14.25 1.31
C TRP A 131 -15.49 -13.27 1.93
N TYR A 132 -15.16 -11.95 1.94
CA TYR A 132 -16.07 -10.94 2.48
C TYR A 132 -17.16 -10.53 1.50
N VAL A 133 -16.91 -10.59 0.21
CA VAL A 133 -17.83 -10.12 -0.84
C VAL A 133 -17.70 -10.99 -2.08
N GLY A 134 -18.81 -11.10 -2.86
CA GLY A 134 -18.82 -11.68 -4.19
C GLY A 134 -18.25 -13.09 -4.30
N GLU A 135 -17.88 -13.43 -5.54
CA GLU A 135 -17.28 -14.72 -5.91
C GLU A 135 -15.80 -14.52 -6.30
N MET A 136 -15.02 -15.60 -6.35
CA MET A 136 -13.57 -15.52 -6.69
C MET A 136 -13.35 -14.94 -8.11
N GLU A 137 -14.26 -15.23 -9.02
CA GLU A 137 -14.22 -14.77 -10.41
C GLU A 137 -14.44 -13.25 -10.55
N ASP A 138 -14.96 -12.58 -9.52
CA ASP A 138 -15.09 -11.12 -9.51
C ASP A 138 -13.74 -10.39 -9.49
N ASN A 139 -12.67 -11.07 -9.08
CA ASN A 139 -11.32 -10.54 -9.25
C ASN A 139 -11.00 -10.28 -10.72
N ASP A 140 -11.29 -11.22 -11.61
CA ASP A 140 -11.04 -11.07 -13.05
C ASP A 140 -11.82 -9.89 -13.60
N THR A 141 -13.09 -9.78 -13.24
CA THR A 141 -13.95 -8.65 -13.64
C THR A 141 -13.39 -7.31 -13.18
N PHE A 142 -12.92 -7.22 -11.92
CA PHE A 142 -12.35 -6.00 -11.38
C PHE A 142 -11.08 -5.59 -12.15
N PHE A 143 -10.15 -6.51 -12.36
CA PHE A 143 -8.89 -6.19 -13.04
C PHE A 143 -9.09 -5.87 -14.53
N ASP A 144 -9.96 -6.58 -15.22
CA ASP A 144 -10.28 -6.29 -16.62
C ASP A 144 -10.92 -4.91 -16.77
N GLN A 145 -11.83 -4.54 -15.89
CA GLN A 145 -12.42 -3.21 -15.86
C GLN A 145 -11.38 -2.14 -15.56
N PHE A 146 -10.56 -2.35 -14.51
CA PHE A 146 -9.51 -1.41 -14.13
C PHE A 146 -8.54 -1.14 -15.29
N HIS A 147 -8.03 -2.17 -15.94
CA HIS A 147 -7.11 -2.01 -17.08
C HIS A 147 -7.75 -1.34 -18.29
N LYS A 148 -9.06 -1.54 -18.49
CA LYS A 148 -9.81 -0.85 -19.54
C LYS A 148 -9.95 0.65 -19.26
N GLU A 149 -10.19 1.02 -18.01
CA GLU A 149 -10.39 2.42 -17.59
C GLU A 149 -9.06 3.16 -17.39
N HIS A 150 -8.02 2.44 -16.95
CA HIS A 150 -6.72 2.99 -16.58
C HIS A 150 -5.55 2.20 -17.24
N PRO A 151 -5.45 2.17 -18.57
CA PRO A 151 -4.52 1.28 -19.30
C PRO A 151 -3.05 1.50 -18.99
N ASP A 152 -2.67 2.71 -18.58
CA ASP A 152 -1.28 3.11 -18.31
C ASP A 152 -0.96 3.15 -16.80
N THR A 153 -1.84 2.57 -15.96
CA THR A 153 -1.70 2.64 -14.50
C THR A 153 -1.21 1.32 -13.94
N VAL A 154 -0.24 1.40 -13.01
CA VAL A 154 0.22 0.24 -12.26
C VAL A 154 -0.75 -0.04 -11.11
N ILE A 155 -1.29 -1.25 -11.09
CA ILE A 155 -2.15 -1.74 -10.02
C ILE A 155 -1.48 -2.90 -9.28
N GLY A 156 -1.72 -2.99 -7.96
CA GLY A 156 -1.31 -4.11 -7.11
C GLY A 156 -2.49 -4.72 -6.37
N LEU A 157 -2.54 -6.04 -6.30
CA LEU A 157 -3.39 -6.75 -5.35
C LEU A 157 -2.65 -6.84 -4.02
N THR A 158 -3.07 -6.04 -3.05
CA THR A 158 -2.32 -5.83 -1.80
C THR A 158 -2.76 -6.75 -0.67
N GLU A 159 -4.01 -7.17 -0.68
CA GLU A 159 -4.54 -8.20 0.21
C GLU A 159 -5.60 -9.03 -0.51
N TYR A 160 -5.62 -10.34 -0.26
CA TYR A 160 -6.56 -11.29 -0.86
C TYR A 160 -6.66 -12.58 -0.04
N GLY A 161 -7.59 -13.44 -0.40
CA GLY A 161 -7.76 -14.75 0.21
C GLY A 161 -8.78 -14.77 1.33
N ALA A 162 -8.74 -15.81 2.14
CA ALA A 162 -9.65 -16.05 3.25
C ALA A 162 -8.88 -16.51 4.49
N ASP A 163 -9.49 -16.34 5.67
CA ASP A 163 -8.95 -16.89 6.90
C ASP A 163 -8.85 -18.41 6.80
N SER A 164 -7.75 -18.95 7.31
CA SER A 164 -7.61 -20.38 7.49
C SER A 164 -7.54 -20.72 8.98
N VAL A 165 -8.50 -21.51 9.46
CA VAL A 165 -8.49 -22.05 10.81
C VAL A 165 -8.02 -23.50 10.72
N ILE A 166 -6.94 -23.81 11.42
CA ILE A 166 -6.52 -25.21 11.61
C ILE A 166 -7.46 -25.80 12.66
N SER A 167 -8.39 -26.64 12.22
CA SER A 167 -9.28 -27.41 13.10
C SER A 167 -8.62 -28.71 13.56
#